data_748597e543145fab83610629f6f3fae9
#
_entry.id   748597e543145fab83610629f6f3fae9
#
_cell.length_a   1.000
_cell.length_b   1.000
_cell.length_c   1.000
_cell.angle_alpha   90.00
_cell.angle_beta   90.00
_cell.angle_gamma   90.00
#
_symmetry.space_group_name_H-M   'P 1'
#
loop_
_entity.id
_entity.type
_entity.pdbx_description
1 polymer ?
#
loop_
_entity_poly.entity_id
_entity_poly.type
_entity_poly.pdbx_seq_one_letter_code
_entity_poly.pdbx_strand_id
1 'polypeptide(L)'
;MHVKRIAAVTGTLGIGIAVGAWIMASEDKRAALSAAVEAVLLPPAVQAQEGEETEEISPTQVSQRPRDTYYPYTEDLRPDEMRVIACGTGMPTTRAAQAAACFLVELGNGDKFLFDIGSGSAERISSLQIPYNYLDKVFIGHLHTDHFGALHDLFVGGALMGQNVPLRVWGPSGPTPELGTACALDHMQKMLTWDLAGRAGNVDFRGYQMDITEFDFRLENEVIYEENGVVIRTFAAIHSIDGSVSYALEWNDLKFVFSSDTYPNKWFVD
;
A
#
# COMPACT_ATOMS: atom_id res chain seq x y z
N MET A 1 41.83 -16.67 -30.97
CA MET A 1 42.14 -15.81 -29.79
C MET A 1 41.25 -16.23 -28.64
N HIS A 2 41.81 -16.67 -27.54
CA HIS A 2 41.16 -17.44 -26.47
C HIS A 2 40.28 -16.56 -25.62
N VAL A 3 39.03 -16.93 -25.44
CA VAL A 3 38.22 -16.51 -24.28
C VAL A 3 38.03 -17.72 -23.39
N LYS A 4 38.76 -17.74 -22.30
CA LYS A 4 38.66 -18.74 -21.24
C LYS A 4 37.72 -18.26 -20.15
N ARG A 5 36.83 -19.20 -19.73
CA ARG A 5 36.23 -19.41 -18.44
C ARG A 5 35.34 -18.27 -17.89
N ILE A 6 34.05 -18.52 -17.94
CA ILE A 6 33.09 -17.93 -17.01
C ILE A 6 32.87 -18.94 -15.88
N ALA A 7 33.31 -18.59 -14.69
CA ALA A 7 32.96 -19.33 -13.49
C ALA A 7 31.53 -18.97 -13.10
N ALA A 8 30.73 -19.96 -12.78
CA ALA A 8 29.41 -19.76 -12.24
C ALA A 8 29.54 -19.13 -10.85
N VAL A 9 29.06 -17.91 -10.70
CA VAL A 9 28.84 -17.27 -9.40
C VAL A 9 27.35 -17.40 -9.10
N THR A 10 27.04 -18.20 -8.12
CA THR A 10 25.69 -18.36 -7.56
C THR A 10 25.39 -17.13 -6.71
N GLY A 11 24.43 -16.34 -7.14
CA GLY A 11 23.94 -15.16 -6.43
C GLY A 11 23.32 -14.17 -7.41
N THR A 12 22.45 -13.35 -6.97
CA THR A 12 21.58 -12.37 -7.66
C THR A 12 22.18 -11.51 -8.80
N LEU A 13 23.41 -11.76 -9.22
CA LEU A 13 24.06 -11.17 -10.39
C LEU A 13 23.87 -11.98 -11.69
N GLY A 14 23.17 -13.11 -11.65
CA GLY A 14 23.10 -14.06 -12.77
C GLY A 14 22.29 -13.59 -13.98
N ILE A 15 21.29 -12.74 -13.80
CA ILE A 15 20.34 -12.41 -14.87
C ILE A 15 20.96 -11.50 -15.95
N GLY A 16 21.75 -10.52 -15.54
CA GLY A 16 22.43 -9.60 -16.48
C GLY A 16 23.49 -10.29 -17.35
N ILE A 17 24.17 -11.31 -16.82
CA ILE A 17 25.20 -12.08 -17.52
C ILE A 17 24.56 -13.06 -18.50
N ALA A 18 23.39 -13.63 -18.17
CA ALA A 18 22.66 -14.55 -19.05
C ALA A 18 22.13 -13.85 -20.31
N VAL A 19 21.66 -12.61 -20.22
CA VAL A 19 21.18 -11.82 -21.37
C VAL A 19 22.33 -11.46 -22.32
N GLY A 20 23.49 -11.07 -21.80
CA GLY A 20 24.68 -10.79 -22.61
C GLY A 20 25.21 -12.01 -23.35
N ALA A 21 25.18 -13.19 -22.72
CA ALA A 21 25.60 -14.45 -23.34
C ALA A 21 24.61 -14.92 -24.43
N TRP A 22 23.31 -14.62 -24.27
CA TRP A 22 22.28 -14.97 -25.27
C TRP A 22 22.44 -14.20 -26.57
N ILE A 23 22.83 -12.94 -26.55
CA ILE A 23 23.01 -12.07 -27.73
C ILE A 23 24.21 -12.57 -28.60
N MET A 24 25.23 -13.16 -27.97
CA MET A 24 26.48 -13.57 -28.64
C MET A 24 26.54 -15.07 -29.01
N ALA A 25 25.48 -15.83 -28.69
CA ALA A 25 25.47 -17.29 -28.95
C ALA A 25 24.90 -17.64 -30.30
N SER A 26 25.35 -18.80 -30.86
CA SER A 26 24.71 -19.43 -32.06
C SER A 26 23.30 -19.89 -31.74
N GLU A 27 22.46 -20.11 -32.77
CA GLU A 27 21.03 -20.49 -32.59
C GLU A 27 20.86 -21.72 -31.71
N ASP A 28 21.66 -22.76 -31.88
CA ASP A 28 21.61 -23.96 -31.05
C ASP A 28 21.94 -23.71 -29.58
N LYS A 29 22.85 -22.79 -29.32
CA LYS A 29 23.21 -22.38 -27.94
C LYS A 29 22.19 -21.46 -27.32
N ARG A 30 21.47 -20.70 -28.13
CA ARG A 30 20.36 -19.87 -27.65
C ARG A 30 19.19 -20.73 -27.18
N ALA A 31 18.84 -21.78 -27.91
CA ALA A 31 17.80 -22.72 -27.55
C ALA A 31 18.13 -23.42 -26.20
N ALA A 32 19.38 -23.89 -26.04
CA ALA A 32 19.83 -24.56 -24.82
C ALA A 32 19.87 -23.58 -23.61
N LEU A 33 20.28 -22.33 -23.85
CA LEU A 33 20.32 -21.31 -22.82
C LEU A 33 18.91 -20.85 -22.39
N SER A 34 17.98 -20.75 -23.36
CA SER A 34 16.56 -20.44 -23.10
C SER A 34 15.90 -21.53 -22.25
N ALA A 35 16.12 -22.79 -22.59
CA ALA A 35 15.60 -23.92 -21.80
C ALA A 35 16.19 -23.97 -20.38
N ALA A 36 17.48 -23.64 -20.24
CA ALA A 36 18.13 -23.58 -18.94
C ALA A 36 17.62 -22.39 -18.07
N VAL A 37 17.33 -21.23 -18.68
CA VAL A 37 16.74 -20.07 -18.03
C VAL A 37 15.30 -20.35 -17.64
N GLU A 38 14.51 -20.98 -18.50
CA GLU A 38 13.15 -21.43 -18.17
C GLU A 38 13.12 -22.42 -17.00
N ALA A 39 14.04 -23.37 -16.96
CA ALA A 39 14.14 -24.34 -15.87
C ALA A 39 14.56 -23.73 -14.54
N VAL A 40 15.22 -22.56 -14.55
CA VAL A 40 15.65 -21.82 -13.33
C VAL A 40 14.59 -20.81 -12.87
N LEU A 41 13.86 -20.22 -13.82
CA LEU A 41 12.87 -19.19 -13.54
C LEU A 41 11.45 -19.73 -13.30
N LEU A 42 11.16 -20.93 -13.81
CA LEU A 42 9.92 -21.63 -13.49
C LEU A 42 10.23 -22.64 -12.38
N PRO A 43 9.76 -22.44 -11.15
CA PRO A 43 9.77 -23.54 -10.19
C PRO A 43 9.05 -24.72 -10.85
N PRO A 44 9.46 -25.97 -10.55
CA PRO A 44 8.76 -27.15 -11.06
C PRO A 44 7.29 -26.92 -10.80
N ALA A 45 6.47 -27.06 -11.85
CA ALA A 45 5.03 -26.89 -11.73
C ALA A 45 4.59 -27.66 -10.50
N VAL A 46 4.20 -26.92 -9.45
CA VAL A 46 3.52 -27.51 -8.32
C VAL A 46 2.32 -28.15 -8.97
N GLN A 47 2.29 -29.48 -9.04
CA GLN A 47 1.12 -30.20 -9.43
C GLN A 47 0.04 -29.69 -8.48
N ALA A 48 -0.89 -28.93 -9.03
CA ALA A 48 -2.07 -28.54 -8.29
C ALA A 48 -2.68 -29.84 -7.80
N GLN A 49 -2.62 -30.07 -6.50
CA GLN A 49 -3.43 -31.09 -5.87
C GLN A 49 -4.87 -30.62 -6.09
N GLU A 50 -5.53 -31.24 -7.07
CA GLU A 50 -6.98 -31.13 -7.23
C GLU A 50 -7.59 -31.61 -5.92
N GLY A 51 -8.10 -30.69 -5.11
CA GLY A 51 -8.88 -31.04 -3.92
C GLY A 51 -8.74 -30.20 -2.68
N GLU A 52 -7.93 -29.15 -2.62
CA GLU A 52 -8.10 -28.14 -1.58
C GLU A 52 -9.01 -27.03 -2.13
N GLU A 53 -10.28 -27.06 -1.68
CA GLU A 53 -11.13 -25.88 -1.74
C GLU A 53 -10.30 -24.73 -1.12
N THR A 54 -9.92 -23.75 -1.92
CA THR A 54 -9.39 -22.49 -1.40
C THR A 54 -10.51 -21.88 -0.60
N GLU A 55 -10.47 -22.07 0.72
CA GLU A 55 -11.38 -21.39 1.63
C GLU A 55 -11.25 -19.90 1.33
N GLU A 56 -12.32 -19.32 0.82
CA GLU A 56 -12.40 -17.90 0.53
C GLU A 56 -12.17 -17.17 1.87
N ILE A 57 -11.02 -16.51 2.00
CA ILE A 57 -10.64 -15.84 3.26
C ILE A 57 -11.71 -14.79 3.54
N SER A 58 -12.52 -15.03 4.55
CA SER A 58 -13.53 -14.09 4.99
C SER A 58 -12.87 -12.74 5.32
N PRO A 59 -13.41 -11.60 4.89
CA PRO A 59 -12.89 -10.29 5.24
C PRO A 59 -12.84 -10.02 6.75
N THR A 60 -13.53 -10.82 7.54
CA THR A 60 -13.48 -10.78 9.01
C THR A 60 -12.31 -11.58 9.62
N GLN A 61 -11.59 -12.36 8.82
CA GLN A 61 -10.46 -13.17 9.30
C GLN A 61 -9.14 -12.47 8.99
N VAL A 62 -8.46 -12.02 10.01
CA VAL A 62 -7.23 -11.21 9.88
C VAL A 62 -6.01 -12.03 9.45
N SER A 63 -5.99 -13.30 9.56
CA SER A 63 -5.00 -14.21 8.99
C SER A 63 -5.30 -15.65 9.41
N GLN A 64 -5.43 -16.57 8.46
CA GLN A 64 -5.52 -18.01 8.73
C GLN A 64 -4.15 -18.70 8.71
N ARG A 65 -3.08 -18.01 8.92
CA ARG A 65 -1.78 -18.68 9.00
C ARG A 65 -1.70 -19.52 10.26
N PRO A 66 -1.19 -20.77 10.19
CA PRO A 66 -0.76 -21.48 11.38
C PRO A 66 0.21 -20.57 12.12
N ARG A 67 -0.14 -20.14 13.34
CA ARG A 67 0.66 -19.14 14.05
C ARG A 67 1.69 -19.85 14.92
N ASP A 68 2.71 -20.40 14.32
CA ASP A 68 3.91 -20.84 15.04
C ASP A 68 4.73 -19.63 15.54
N THR A 69 4.45 -18.46 15.01
CA THR A 69 5.11 -17.20 15.38
C THR A 69 4.05 -16.15 15.65
N TYR A 70 4.09 -15.57 16.85
CA TYR A 70 3.25 -14.43 17.20
C TYR A 70 3.76 -13.17 16.50
N TYR A 71 2.89 -12.57 15.71
CA TYR A 71 3.10 -11.25 15.16
C TYR A 71 2.24 -10.28 15.96
N PRO A 72 2.81 -9.28 16.65
CA PRO A 72 2.03 -8.27 17.36
C PRO A 72 0.98 -7.66 16.44
N TYR A 73 -0.22 -7.43 16.98
CA TYR A 73 -1.31 -6.76 16.29
C TYR A 73 -1.96 -7.57 15.14
N THR A 74 -1.80 -8.88 15.11
CA THR A 74 -2.41 -9.77 14.12
C THR A 74 -3.41 -10.75 14.70
N GLU A 75 -3.78 -10.60 15.98
CA GLU A 75 -4.84 -11.38 16.61
C GLU A 75 -6.19 -11.09 15.96
N ASP A 76 -7.05 -12.11 15.90
CA ASP A 76 -8.40 -11.95 15.37
C ASP A 76 -9.19 -10.94 16.21
N LEU A 77 -9.89 -10.04 15.54
CA LEU A 77 -10.81 -9.11 16.18
C LEU A 77 -12.15 -9.76 16.43
N ARG A 78 -12.76 -9.46 17.56
CA ARG A 78 -14.18 -9.76 17.76
C ARG A 78 -15.04 -8.87 16.84
N PRO A 79 -16.27 -9.30 16.51
CA PRO A 79 -17.13 -8.55 15.59
C PRO A 79 -17.45 -7.09 16.01
N ASP A 80 -17.25 -6.77 17.28
CA ASP A 80 -17.55 -5.48 17.89
C ASP A 80 -16.28 -4.70 18.30
N GLU A 81 -15.11 -5.17 17.89
CA GLU A 81 -13.81 -4.54 18.24
C GLU A 81 -13.29 -3.63 17.13
N MET A 82 -12.62 -2.58 17.57
CA MET A 82 -11.79 -1.71 16.73
C MET A 82 -10.36 -1.77 17.25
N ARG A 83 -9.40 -2.01 16.36
CA ARG A 83 -7.97 -1.95 16.67
C ARG A 83 -7.31 -0.80 15.92
N VAL A 84 -6.54 -0.01 16.64
CA VAL A 84 -5.74 1.07 16.07
C VAL A 84 -4.26 0.73 16.18
N ILE A 85 -3.57 0.72 15.06
CA ILE A 85 -2.13 0.43 14.96
C ILE A 85 -1.43 1.70 14.49
N ALA A 86 -0.50 2.21 15.29
CA ALA A 86 0.40 3.29 14.88
C ALA A 86 1.54 2.68 14.03
N CYS A 87 1.41 2.73 12.71
CA CYS A 87 2.45 2.29 11.79
C CYS A 87 3.57 3.33 11.61
N GLY A 88 3.31 4.58 12.00
CA GLY A 88 4.30 5.65 11.99
C GLY A 88 3.85 6.84 12.82
N THR A 89 4.79 7.43 13.55
CA THR A 89 4.57 8.59 14.43
C THR A 89 5.71 9.60 14.33
N GLY A 90 6.50 9.51 13.26
CA GLY A 90 7.65 10.36 13.00
C GLY A 90 7.28 11.68 12.37
N MET A 91 8.27 12.56 12.31
CA MET A 91 8.24 13.89 11.69
C MET A 91 8.83 13.83 10.26
N PRO A 92 8.80 14.94 9.48
CA PRO A 92 9.29 14.98 8.10
C PRO A 92 10.73 14.48 7.91
N THR A 93 11.56 14.62 8.93
CA THR A 93 12.95 14.14 8.87
C THR A 93 13.00 12.63 8.99
N THR A 94 13.43 11.94 7.93
CA THR A 94 13.51 10.48 7.90
C THR A 94 14.41 9.92 9.00
N ARG A 95 13.95 8.86 9.67
CA ARG A 95 14.68 8.15 10.74
C ARG A 95 14.52 6.64 10.54
N ALA A 96 15.60 5.90 10.60
CA ALA A 96 15.57 4.44 10.45
C ALA A 96 14.69 3.74 11.52
N ALA A 97 14.65 4.30 12.73
CA ALA A 97 13.91 3.71 13.85
C ALA A 97 12.42 4.09 13.89
N GLN A 98 12.00 5.11 13.15
CA GLN A 98 10.66 5.68 13.26
C GLN A 98 10.13 6.10 11.89
N ALA A 99 9.08 5.44 11.43
CA ALA A 99 8.35 5.85 10.24
C ALA A 99 7.53 7.13 10.51
N ALA A 100 7.26 7.89 9.46
CA ALA A 100 6.42 9.08 9.52
C ALA A 100 4.93 8.73 9.70
N ALA A 101 4.07 9.74 9.81
CA ALA A 101 2.68 9.59 10.21
C ALA A 101 1.92 8.49 9.45
N CYS A 102 1.36 7.55 10.19
CA CYS A 102 0.51 6.48 9.65
C CYS A 102 -0.25 5.78 10.77
N PHE A 103 -1.57 5.66 10.61
CA PHE A 103 -2.42 4.89 11.51
C PHE A 103 -3.31 3.95 10.72
N LEU A 104 -3.26 2.67 11.05
CA LEU A 104 -4.17 1.66 10.51
C LEU A 104 -5.28 1.41 11.53
N VAL A 105 -6.52 1.57 11.10
CA VAL A 105 -7.71 1.20 11.87
C VAL A 105 -8.30 -0.06 11.27
N GLU A 106 -8.43 -1.10 12.07
CA GLU A 106 -9.04 -2.37 11.70
C GLU A 106 -10.33 -2.56 12.49
N LEU A 107 -11.39 -2.98 11.81
CA LEU A 107 -12.70 -3.22 12.39
C LEU A 107 -13.03 -4.71 12.41
N GLY A 108 -13.80 -5.14 13.40
CA GLY A 108 -14.23 -6.53 13.55
C GLY A 108 -15.13 -7.05 12.42
N ASN A 109 -15.64 -6.18 11.54
CA ASN A 109 -16.30 -6.55 10.30
C ASN A 109 -15.34 -6.86 9.14
N GLY A 110 -14.03 -6.71 9.35
CA GLY A 110 -12.98 -6.93 8.37
C GLY A 110 -12.49 -5.69 7.62
N ASP A 111 -13.21 -4.58 7.69
CA ASP A 111 -12.78 -3.33 7.06
C ASP A 111 -11.51 -2.76 7.69
N LYS A 112 -10.68 -2.16 6.85
CA LYS A 112 -9.43 -1.54 7.25
C LYS A 112 -9.28 -0.18 6.60
N PHE A 113 -8.73 0.77 7.36
CA PHE A 113 -8.61 2.17 6.96
C PHE A 113 -7.23 2.69 7.35
N LEU A 114 -6.50 3.23 6.38
CA LEU A 114 -5.23 3.90 6.62
C LEU A 114 -5.46 5.41 6.71
N PHE A 115 -5.03 6.00 7.81
CA PHE A 115 -5.00 7.45 8.00
C PHE A 115 -3.55 7.91 7.92
N ASP A 116 -3.22 8.60 6.85
CA ASP A 116 -1.89 8.92 6.37
C ASP A 116 -1.04 7.68 6.05
N ILE A 117 -0.03 7.90 5.25
CA ILE A 117 0.98 6.90 4.88
C ILE A 117 2.30 7.61 4.59
N GLY A 118 2.91 8.11 5.63
CA GLY A 118 4.17 8.86 5.55
C GLY A 118 5.37 7.97 5.27
N SER A 119 6.50 8.59 4.99
CA SER A 119 7.74 7.92 4.61
C SER A 119 8.16 6.84 5.60
N GLY A 120 8.46 5.64 5.13
CA GLY A 120 8.87 4.48 5.92
C GLY A 120 7.72 3.70 6.59
N SER A 121 6.46 4.10 6.39
CA SER A 121 5.31 3.40 6.99
C SER A 121 4.89 2.17 6.18
N ALA A 122 5.13 2.14 4.87
CA ALA A 122 4.82 0.98 4.04
C ALA A 122 5.55 -0.28 4.52
N GLU A 123 6.80 -0.17 4.95
CA GLU A 123 7.58 -1.28 5.52
C GLU A 123 6.98 -1.78 6.84
N ARG A 124 6.43 -0.87 7.65
CA ARG A 124 5.76 -1.23 8.90
C ARG A 124 4.45 -1.95 8.64
N ILE A 125 3.66 -1.48 7.66
CA ILE A 125 2.42 -2.12 7.24
C ILE A 125 2.71 -3.50 6.66
N SER A 126 3.72 -3.65 5.79
CA SER A 126 4.08 -4.93 5.18
C SER A 126 4.47 -5.98 6.24
N SER A 127 5.07 -5.56 7.36
CA SER A 127 5.43 -6.46 8.46
C SER A 127 4.22 -7.04 9.19
N LEU A 128 3.04 -6.43 9.10
CA LEU A 128 1.78 -6.96 9.63
C LEU A 128 1.24 -8.13 8.80
N GLN A 129 1.75 -8.29 7.57
CA GLN A 129 1.37 -9.37 6.65
C GLN A 129 -0.13 -9.42 6.32
N ILE A 130 -0.79 -8.29 6.34
CA ILE A 130 -2.18 -8.13 5.91
C ILE A 130 -2.20 -8.22 4.38
N PRO A 131 -3.10 -9.04 3.77
CA PRO A 131 -3.26 -9.04 2.32
C PRO A 131 -3.65 -7.64 1.82
N TYR A 132 -3.00 -7.18 0.75
CA TYR A 132 -3.17 -5.81 0.26
C TYR A 132 -4.59 -5.49 -0.24
N ASN A 133 -5.38 -6.49 -0.63
CA ASN A 133 -6.79 -6.30 -0.97
C ASN A 133 -7.63 -5.70 0.18
N TYR A 134 -7.17 -5.82 1.42
CA TYR A 134 -7.82 -5.21 2.59
C TYR A 134 -7.23 -3.85 2.97
N LEU A 135 -6.14 -3.42 2.33
CA LEU A 135 -5.48 -2.14 2.53
C LEU A 135 -5.81 -1.15 1.40
N ASP A 136 -7.02 -1.21 0.92
CA ASP A 136 -7.49 -0.48 -0.26
C ASP A 136 -8.04 0.92 0.03
N LYS A 137 -8.08 1.35 1.29
CA LYS A 137 -8.68 2.62 1.72
C LYS A 137 -7.65 3.49 2.44
N VAL A 138 -7.30 4.63 1.86
CA VAL A 138 -6.33 5.59 2.42
C VAL A 138 -6.97 6.97 2.55
N PHE A 139 -6.84 7.58 3.71
CA PHE A 139 -7.33 8.92 4.03
C PHE A 139 -6.14 9.82 4.35
N ILE A 140 -5.85 10.77 3.47
CA ILE A 140 -4.70 11.67 3.58
C ILE A 140 -5.13 12.94 4.30
N GLY A 141 -4.46 13.27 5.41
CA GLY A 141 -4.74 14.49 6.18
C GLY A 141 -4.23 15.74 5.49
N HIS A 142 -3.07 15.69 4.86
CA HIS A 142 -2.51 16.75 4.02
C HIS A 142 -1.29 16.25 3.22
N LEU A 143 -0.73 17.10 2.36
CA LEU A 143 0.24 16.67 1.36
C LEU A 143 1.72 16.95 1.74
N HIS A 144 2.06 17.05 3.01
CA HIS A 144 3.47 16.95 3.41
C HIS A 144 3.96 15.50 3.24
N THR A 145 5.22 15.32 2.88
CA THR A 145 5.78 14.00 2.54
C THR A 145 5.78 13.02 3.71
N ASP A 146 5.76 13.50 4.93
CA ASP A 146 5.61 12.69 6.14
C ASP A 146 4.17 12.21 6.38
N HIS A 147 3.21 12.56 5.52
CA HIS A 147 1.81 12.11 5.56
C HIS A 147 1.40 11.27 4.37
N PHE A 148 2.04 11.40 3.19
CA PHE A 148 1.71 10.58 2.02
C PHE A 148 2.91 10.00 1.28
N GLY A 149 4.14 10.23 1.78
CA GLY A 149 5.38 9.91 1.07
C GLY A 149 5.61 8.43 0.77
N ALA A 150 4.98 7.49 1.47
CA ALA A 150 5.05 6.06 1.17
C ALA A 150 3.83 5.52 0.39
N LEU A 151 2.93 6.39 -0.09
CA LEU A 151 1.75 5.96 -0.84
C LEU A 151 2.13 5.21 -2.13
N HIS A 152 3.19 5.63 -2.81
CA HIS A 152 3.68 4.96 -4.01
C HIS A 152 4.21 3.54 -3.72
N ASP A 153 4.84 3.32 -2.56
CA ASP A 153 5.30 1.99 -2.13
C ASP A 153 4.10 1.08 -1.83
N LEU A 154 3.06 1.58 -1.15
CA LEU A 154 1.81 0.85 -0.93
C LEU A 154 1.15 0.49 -2.26
N PHE A 155 1.05 1.44 -3.19
CA PHE A 155 0.38 1.27 -4.48
C PHE A 155 1.08 0.23 -5.36
N VAL A 156 2.38 0.40 -5.59
CA VAL A 156 3.16 -0.53 -6.41
C VAL A 156 3.33 -1.89 -5.71
N GLY A 157 3.62 -1.86 -4.41
CA GLY A 157 3.77 -3.07 -3.59
C GLY A 157 2.49 -3.89 -3.54
N GLY A 158 1.34 -3.25 -3.40
CA GLY A 158 0.03 -3.90 -3.43
C GLY A 158 -0.22 -4.64 -4.73
N ALA A 159 -0.03 -3.98 -5.87
CA ALA A 159 -0.19 -4.60 -7.18
C ALA A 159 0.73 -5.82 -7.37
N LEU A 160 1.99 -5.74 -6.92
CA LEU A 160 2.96 -6.84 -6.98
C LEU A 160 2.60 -8.01 -6.05
N MET A 161 1.95 -7.73 -4.95
CA MET A 161 1.51 -8.72 -3.96
C MET A 161 0.10 -9.26 -4.22
N GLY A 162 -0.43 -9.03 -5.43
CA GLY A 162 -1.68 -9.61 -5.89
C GLY A 162 -2.93 -8.82 -5.55
N GLN A 163 -2.81 -7.53 -5.25
CA GLN A 163 -3.98 -6.66 -5.14
C GLN A 163 -4.75 -6.66 -6.46
N ASN A 164 -6.04 -6.92 -6.39
CA ASN A 164 -6.94 -7.02 -7.54
C ASN A 164 -8.15 -6.09 -7.44
N VAL A 165 -8.05 -5.09 -6.57
CA VAL A 165 -8.99 -3.99 -6.41
C VAL A 165 -8.26 -2.67 -6.52
N PRO A 166 -8.90 -1.59 -7.00
CA PRO A 166 -8.28 -0.26 -7.02
C PRO A 166 -7.90 0.21 -5.61
N LEU A 167 -6.81 0.96 -5.52
CA LEU A 167 -6.49 1.70 -4.30
C LEU A 167 -7.39 2.94 -4.25
N ARG A 168 -8.22 3.05 -3.24
CA ARG A 168 -9.12 4.18 -3.02
C ARG A 168 -8.46 5.20 -2.08
N VAL A 169 -8.34 6.43 -2.54
CA VAL A 169 -7.67 7.49 -1.77
C VAL A 169 -8.60 8.68 -1.62
N TRP A 170 -8.85 9.07 -0.38
CA TRP A 170 -9.55 10.30 -0.01
C TRP A 170 -8.55 11.32 0.49
N GLY A 171 -8.71 12.57 0.08
CA GLY A 171 -7.85 13.64 0.56
C GLY A 171 -8.41 15.03 0.24
N PRO A 172 -7.90 16.05 0.93
CA PRO A 172 -8.38 17.41 0.78
C PRO A 172 -7.95 18.04 -0.55
N SER A 173 -8.75 18.97 -1.03
CA SER A 173 -8.31 19.95 -2.01
C SER A 173 -7.25 20.88 -1.39
N GLY A 174 -6.48 21.55 -2.23
CA GLY A 174 -5.64 22.67 -1.80
C GLY A 174 -6.35 24.02 -1.93
N PRO A 175 -5.67 25.13 -1.57
CA PRO A 175 -6.15 26.48 -1.87
C PRO A 175 -6.23 26.76 -3.38
N THR A 176 -5.52 25.99 -4.20
CA THR A 176 -5.63 25.95 -5.66
C THR A 176 -5.62 24.48 -6.13
N PRO A 177 -6.14 24.16 -7.34
CA PRO A 177 -6.16 22.79 -7.83
C PRO A 177 -4.79 22.12 -7.87
N GLU A 178 -3.72 22.86 -8.15
CA GLU A 178 -2.35 22.34 -8.21
C GLU A 178 -1.81 21.87 -6.86
N LEU A 179 -2.41 22.35 -5.79
CA LEU A 179 -2.02 22.03 -4.41
C LEU A 179 -2.96 21.01 -3.75
N GLY A 180 -3.87 20.42 -4.52
CA GLY A 180 -4.83 19.41 -4.05
C GLY A 180 -4.33 17.98 -4.23
N THR A 181 -5.02 17.07 -3.55
CA THR A 181 -4.73 15.63 -3.56
C THR A 181 -4.83 15.03 -4.97
N ALA A 182 -5.83 15.40 -5.76
CA ALA A 182 -6.01 14.88 -7.10
C ALA A 182 -4.81 15.21 -8.02
N CYS A 183 -4.33 16.45 -7.97
CA CYS A 183 -3.15 16.86 -8.73
C CYS A 183 -1.88 16.13 -8.26
N ALA A 184 -1.65 16.03 -6.95
CA ALA A 184 -0.49 15.35 -6.39
C ALA A 184 -0.44 13.88 -6.81
N LEU A 185 -1.57 13.17 -6.74
CA LEU A 185 -1.64 11.74 -7.07
C LEU A 185 -1.60 11.48 -8.58
N ASP A 186 -2.14 12.36 -9.41
CA ASP A 186 -1.94 12.31 -10.87
C ASP A 186 -0.45 12.40 -11.23
N HIS A 187 0.29 13.31 -10.59
CA HIS A 187 1.73 13.44 -10.80
C HIS A 187 2.52 12.25 -10.24
N MET A 188 2.11 11.69 -9.12
CA MET A 188 2.71 10.46 -8.59
C MET A 188 2.52 9.28 -9.56
N GLN A 189 1.34 9.09 -10.13
CA GLN A 189 1.11 8.05 -11.14
C GLN A 189 1.95 8.28 -12.41
N LYS A 190 2.12 9.53 -12.85
CA LYS A 190 3.00 9.88 -13.97
C LYS A 190 4.47 9.60 -13.66
N MET A 191 4.92 9.86 -12.44
CA MET A 191 6.27 9.50 -11.98
C MET A 191 6.51 7.98 -12.09
N LEU A 192 5.49 7.17 -11.84
CA LEU A 192 5.56 5.71 -11.87
C LEU A 192 5.37 5.10 -13.27
N THR A 193 5.19 5.89 -14.32
CA THR A 193 4.87 5.40 -15.68
C THR A 193 5.86 4.33 -16.17
N TRP A 194 7.15 4.49 -15.94
CA TRP A 194 8.17 3.52 -16.34
C TRP A 194 8.03 2.21 -15.58
N ASP A 195 7.83 2.29 -14.25
CA ASP A 195 7.69 1.13 -13.38
C ASP A 195 6.44 0.31 -13.75
N LEU A 196 5.29 0.99 -13.89
CA LEU A 196 4.03 0.38 -14.25
C LEU A 196 4.09 -0.28 -15.64
N ALA A 197 4.70 0.39 -16.62
CA ALA A 197 4.86 -0.16 -17.97
C ALA A 197 5.76 -1.41 -17.98
N GLY A 198 6.82 -1.42 -17.18
CA GLY A 198 7.74 -2.57 -17.06
C GLY A 198 7.12 -3.80 -16.40
N ARG A 199 6.04 -3.63 -15.65
CA ARG A 199 5.34 -4.70 -14.92
C ARG A 199 4.01 -5.09 -15.57
N ALA A 200 3.56 -4.35 -16.56
CA ALA A 200 2.31 -4.63 -17.29
C ALA A 200 2.34 -6.08 -17.84
N GLY A 201 1.28 -6.83 -17.58
CA GLY A 201 1.15 -8.23 -17.96
C GLY A 201 1.60 -9.25 -16.91
N ASN A 202 2.30 -8.82 -15.84
CA ASN A 202 2.71 -9.67 -14.72
C ASN A 202 1.88 -9.46 -13.45
N VAL A 203 0.98 -8.50 -13.47
CA VAL A 203 0.13 -8.12 -12.33
C VAL A 203 -1.31 -7.91 -12.80
N ASP A 204 -2.25 -8.00 -11.88
CA ASP A 204 -3.64 -7.62 -12.16
C ASP A 204 -3.72 -6.11 -12.40
N PHE A 205 -4.27 -5.71 -13.56
CA PHE A 205 -4.35 -4.28 -13.92
C PHE A 205 -5.24 -3.48 -12.96
N ARG A 206 -6.16 -4.13 -12.23
CA ARG A 206 -7.02 -3.48 -11.23
C ARG A 206 -6.20 -2.98 -10.03
N GLY A 207 -5.15 -3.72 -9.65
CA GLY A 207 -4.21 -3.28 -8.62
C GLY A 207 -3.36 -2.06 -9.02
N TYR A 208 -3.34 -1.72 -10.32
CA TYR A 208 -2.71 -0.50 -10.84
C TYR A 208 -3.72 0.63 -11.10
N GLN A 209 -4.91 0.52 -10.57
CA GLN A 209 -5.89 1.60 -10.59
C GLN A 209 -5.92 2.33 -9.25
N MET A 210 -6.16 3.61 -9.32
CA MET A 210 -6.32 4.45 -8.13
C MET A 210 -7.57 5.29 -8.30
N ASP A 211 -8.52 5.13 -7.37
CA ASP A 211 -9.73 5.92 -7.31
C ASP A 211 -9.52 7.06 -6.31
N ILE A 212 -9.48 8.29 -6.81
CA ILE A 212 -9.18 9.47 -6.02
C ILE A 212 -10.46 10.25 -5.75
N THR A 213 -10.76 10.45 -4.48
CA THR A 213 -11.86 11.31 -4.02
C THR A 213 -11.26 12.54 -3.34
N GLU A 214 -11.21 13.63 -4.06
CA GLU A 214 -10.83 14.94 -3.51
C GLU A 214 -12.07 15.68 -3.02
N PHE A 215 -11.99 16.27 -1.83
CA PHE A 215 -13.07 17.05 -1.23
C PHE A 215 -12.55 18.41 -0.73
N ASP A 216 -13.44 19.37 -0.56
CA ASP A 216 -13.07 20.71 -0.09
C ASP A 216 -12.50 20.65 1.34
N PHE A 217 -11.26 21.11 1.52
CA PHE A 217 -10.58 21.12 2.83
C PHE A 217 -11.28 21.97 3.89
N ARG A 218 -12.23 22.82 3.49
CA ARG A 218 -13.00 23.71 4.39
C ARG A 218 -14.26 23.05 4.96
N LEU A 219 -14.54 21.81 4.59
CA LEU A 219 -15.70 21.09 5.12
C LEU A 219 -15.56 20.90 6.63
N GLU A 220 -16.66 21.10 7.34
CA GLU A 220 -16.76 20.94 8.79
C GLU A 220 -17.81 19.88 9.10
N ASN A 221 -17.40 18.77 9.73
CA ASN A 221 -18.26 17.66 10.14
C ASN A 221 -19.07 17.01 8.99
N GLU A 222 -18.56 17.06 7.76
CA GLU A 222 -19.21 16.48 6.61
C GLU A 222 -18.79 15.03 6.39
N VAL A 223 -19.74 14.18 5.99
CA VAL A 223 -19.49 12.78 5.65
C VAL A 223 -18.78 12.70 4.29
N ILE A 224 -17.60 12.08 4.29
CA ILE A 224 -16.81 11.86 3.06
C ILE A 224 -16.72 10.38 2.68
N TYR A 225 -17.12 9.49 3.59
CA TYR A 225 -17.19 8.05 3.36
C TYR A 225 -18.32 7.44 4.19
N GLU A 226 -19.12 6.58 3.57
CA GLU A 226 -20.17 5.82 4.26
C GLU A 226 -20.38 4.47 3.55
N GLU A 227 -19.83 3.40 4.12
CA GLU A 227 -20.00 2.01 3.65
C GLU A 227 -19.96 1.06 4.84
N ASN A 228 -20.66 -0.06 4.76
CA ASN A 228 -20.64 -1.17 5.73
C ASN A 228 -20.91 -0.74 7.19
N GLY A 229 -21.70 0.32 7.38
CA GLY A 229 -21.98 0.89 8.70
C GLY A 229 -20.83 1.73 9.28
N VAL A 230 -19.79 1.97 8.50
CA VAL A 230 -18.70 2.89 8.84
C VAL A 230 -19.02 4.25 8.26
N VAL A 231 -18.89 5.29 9.07
CA VAL A 231 -19.00 6.68 8.65
C VAL A 231 -17.69 7.39 8.94
N ILE A 232 -17.12 8.07 7.94
CA ILE A 232 -15.95 8.93 8.15
C ILE A 232 -16.32 10.36 7.80
N ARG A 233 -16.05 11.25 8.76
CA ARG A 233 -16.27 12.69 8.65
C ARG A 233 -14.94 13.41 8.57
N THR A 234 -14.95 14.57 7.88
CA THR A 234 -13.81 15.47 7.80
C THR A 234 -14.06 16.76 8.57
N PHE A 235 -12.98 17.35 9.06
CA PHE A 235 -12.96 18.61 9.76
C PHE A 235 -11.79 19.44 9.25
N ALA A 236 -12.01 20.74 9.05
CA ALA A 236 -10.93 21.64 8.67
C ALA A 236 -9.82 21.67 9.75
N ALA A 237 -8.58 21.64 9.36
CA ALA A 237 -7.43 21.75 10.24
C ALA A 237 -6.63 23.03 9.95
N ILE A 238 -5.94 23.56 10.96
CA ILE A 238 -5.12 24.75 10.84
C ILE A 238 -3.65 24.32 10.83
N HIS A 239 -3.00 24.44 9.70
CA HIS A 239 -1.60 24.07 9.54
C HIS A 239 -0.82 25.16 8.79
N SER A 240 0.42 24.89 8.38
CA SER A 240 1.32 25.86 7.72
C SER A 240 0.79 26.43 6.41
N ILE A 241 -0.08 25.69 5.73
CA ILE A 241 -0.76 26.08 4.49
C ILE A 241 -2.19 25.51 4.52
N ASP A 242 -3.13 26.19 3.89
CA ASP A 242 -4.51 25.70 3.71
C ASP A 242 -4.53 24.37 2.92
N GLY A 243 -5.41 23.46 3.33
CA GLY A 243 -5.51 22.12 2.72
C GLY A 243 -5.23 20.98 3.71
N SER A 244 -5.06 21.25 5.00
CA SER A 244 -5.00 20.21 6.03
C SER A 244 -6.37 19.92 6.60
N VAL A 245 -6.64 18.64 6.91
CA VAL A 245 -7.90 18.16 7.50
C VAL A 245 -7.65 17.12 8.59
N SER A 246 -8.63 17.00 9.46
CA SER A 246 -8.74 15.95 10.48
C SER A 246 -9.88 15.01 10.13
N TYR A 247 -9.89 13.80 10.69
CA TYR A 247 -10.93 12.79 10.44
C TYR A 247 -11.52 12.25 11.72
N ALA A 248 -12.80 11.86 11.66
CA ALA A 248 -13.44 11.02 12.67
C ALA A 248 -14.08 9.80 11.97
N LEU A 249 -13.68 8.59 12.34
CA LEU A 249 -14.29 7.34 11.94
C LEU A 249 -15.23 6.87 13.05
N GLU A 250 -16.47 6.61 12.69
CA GLU A 250 -17.51 6.11 13.58
C GLU A 250 -18.00 4.75 13.08
N TRP A 251 -18.07 3.77 13.97
CA TRP A 251 -18.53 2.43 13.69
C TRP A 251 -18.97 1.73 14.98
N ASN A 252 -20.18 1.16 15.02
CA ASN A 252 -20.67 0.33 16.13
C ASN A 252 -20.47 0.99 17.52
N ASP A 253 -20.88 2.25 17.66
CA ASP A 253 -20.73 3.09 18.87
C ASP A 253 -19.25 3.37 19.27
N LEU A 254 -18.30 2.95 18.45
CA LEU A 254 -16.89 3.27 18.60
C LEU A 254 -16.52 4.45 17.72
N LYS A 255 -15.59 5.28 18.20
CA LYS A 255 -15.08 6.42 17.46
C LYS A 255 -13.55 6.47 17.51
N PHE A 256 -12.94 6.58 16.36
CA PHE A 256 -11.52 6.92 16.21
C PHE A 256 -11.41 8.33 15.63
N VAL A 257 -10.56 9.15 16.21
CA VAL A 257 -10.34 10.53 15.75
C VAL A 257 -8.86 10.71 15.43
N PHE A 258 -8.60 11.18 14.21
CA PHE A 258 -7.27 11.46 13.70
C PHE A 258 -7.12 12.94 13.40
N SER A 259 -6.27 13.63 14.16
CA SER A 259 -6.08 15.07 14.02
C SER A 259 -5.31 15.47 12.76
N SER A 260 -4.47 14.57 12.22
CA SER A 260 -3.38 14.98 11.34
C SER A 260 -2.57 16.10 11.99
N ASP A 261 -1.88 16.93 11.20
CA ASP A 261 -1.19 18.10 11.71
C ASP A 261 -2.13 19.30 11.80
N THR A 262 -2.39 19.74 13.00
CA THR A 262 -3.24 20.91 13.26
C THR A 262 -2.80 21.69 14.50
N TYR A 263 -2.93 23.01 14.46
CA TYR A 263 -2.98 23.80 15.68
C TYR A 263 -4.32 23.54 16.40
N PRO A 264 -4.39 23.75 17.71
CA PRO A 264 -5.66 23.64 18.44
C PRO A 264 -6.73 24.52 17.78
N ASN A 265 -7.87 23.91 17.45
CA ASN A 265 -8.99 24.61 16.84
C ASN A 265 -10.32 24.08 17.38
N LYS A 266 -11.37 24.90 17.29
CA LYS A 266 -12.68 24.56 17.85
C LYS A 266 -13.41 23.46 17.07
N TRP A 267 -13.17 23.35 15.76
CA TRP A 267 -13.87 22.35 14.92
C TRP A 267 -13.49 20.92 15.26
N PHE A 268 -12.33 20.74 15.87
CA PHE A 268 -11.84 19.43 16.26
C PHE A 268 -12.24 19.05 17.71
N VAL A 269 -12.61 20.04 18.54
CA VAL A 269 -12.90 19.83 19.96
C VAL A 269 -14.41 19.69 20.20
N ASP A 270 -15.25 20.40 19.45
CA ASP A 270 -16.70 20.41 19.54
C ASP A 270 -17.31 19.21 18.74
#